data_1d1c12614373b99bfddfc4bd10bd741b
#
_entry.id   1d1c12614373b99bfddfc4bd10bd741b
#
_cell.length_a   1.000
_cell.length_b   1.000
_cell.length_c   1.000
_cell.angle_alpha   90.00
_cell.angle_beta   90.00
_cell.angle_gamma   90.00
#
_symmetry.space_group_name_H-M   'P 1'
#
loop_
_entity.id
_entity.type
_entity.pdbx_description
1 polymer ?
#
loop_
_entity_poly.entity_id
_entity_poly.type
_entity_poly.pdbx_seq_one_letter_code
_entity_poly.pdbx_strand_id
1 'polypeptide(L)'
;RREKATSNICTNQGLCALRAIIYLSALGNGIRELALINHRLAARCKKELAARGCAPLFDRPYFNEFAVRIKKAPTVMKRLESEGYVPGVHLGDYYKEYKDCVMVCCTEMTGPAEIDAFADAVARCAK
;
A
#
# COMPACT_ATOMS: atom_id res chain seq x y z
N ARG A 1 18.57 21.95 -11.66
CA ARG A 1 19.42 22.21 -10.49
C ARG A 1 20.41 21.09 -10.19
N ARG A 2 20.11 19.91 -10.63
CA ARG A 2 20.96 18.73 -10.43
C ARG A 2 22.32 18.88 -11.12
N GLU A 3 22.34 19.51 -12.29
CA GLU A 3 23.57 19.80 -13.05
C GLU A 3 24.48 20.81 -12.33
N LYS A 4 23.92 21.61 -11.43
CA LYS A 4 24.65 22.64 -10.67
C LYS A 4 25.10 22.17 -9.28
N ALA A 5 24.75 20.95 -8.89
CA ALA A 5 25.15 20.41 -7.61
C ALA A 5 26.60 19.92 -7.65
N THR A 6 27.38 20.31 -6.65
CA THR A 6 28.77 19.84 -6.49
C THR A 6 28.84 18.35 -6.17
N SER A 7 27.80 17.79 -5.54
CA SER A 7 27.67 16.38 -5.22
C SER A 7 26.20 15.97 -5.24
N ASN A 8 25.93 14.76 -5.72
CA ASN A 8 24.61 14.11 -5.63
C ASN A 8 24.48 13.23 -4.38
N ILE A 9 25.47 13.24 -3.50
CA ILE A 9 25.45 12.45 -2.26
C ILE A 9 24.54 13.14 -1.26
N CYS A 10 23.55 12.41 -0.77
CA CYS A 10 22.67 12.86 0.31
C CYS A 10 23.42 12.77 1.64
N THR A 11 23.43 13.84 2.43
CA THR A 11 24.07 13.88 3.75
C THR A 11 23.22 13.25 4.86
N ASN A 12 22.01 12.78 4.54
CA ASN A 12 21.05 12.26 5.51
C ASN A 12 21.20 10.76 5.80
N GLN A 13 22.10 10.04 5.13
CA GLN A 13 22.24 8.58 5.34
C GLN A 13 22.55 8.25 6.80
N GLY A 14 23.43 9.00 7.44
CA GLY A 14 23.77 8.79 8.86
C GLY A 14 22.55 8.94 9.77
N LEU A 15 21.74 9.96 9.54
CA LEU A 15 20.49 10.19 10.29
C LEU A 15 19.47 9.08 10.03
N CYS A 16 19.32 8.65 8.79
CA CYS A 16 18.42 7.53 8.44
C CYS A 16 18.89 6.21 9.09
N ALA A 17 20.20 5.94 9.09
CA ALA A 17 20.78 4.78 9.75
C ALA A 17 20.55 4.81 11.26
N LEU A 18 20.75 5.98 11.89
CA LEU A 18 20.50 6.16 13.33
C LEU A 18 19.03 5.91 13.67
N ARG A 19 18.08 6.45 12.88
CA ARG A 19 16.64 6.20 13.07
C ARG A 19 16.31 4.71 12.95
N ALA A 20 16.87 4.03 11.97
CA ALA A 20 16.68 2.59 11.79
C ALA A 20 17.22 1.79 12.98
N ILE A 21 18.41 2.13 13.48
CA ILE A 21 19.00 1.48 14.64
C ILE A 21 18.14 1.68 15.89
N ILE A 22 17.68 2.90 16.14
CA ILE A 22 16.82 3.22 17.30
C ILE A 22 15.51 2.41 17.20
N TYR A 23 14.87 2.41 16.03
CA TYR A 23 13.61 1.67 15.81
C TYR A 23 13.80 0.16 16.02
N LEU A 24 14.83 -0.43 15.39
CA LEU A 24 15.09 -1.87 15.50
C LEU A 24 15.49 -2.27 16.94
N SER A 25 16.25 -1.41 17.64
CA SER A 25 16.62 -1.65 19.03
C SER A 25 15.41 -1.58 19.97
N ALA A 26 14.50 -0.64 19.74
CA ALA A 26 13.26 -0.54 20.51
C ALA A 26 12.31 -1.71 20.23
N LEU A 27 12.23 -2.17 18.98
CA LEU A 27 11.39 -3.28 18.57
C LEU A 27 11.94 -4.64 19.06
N GLY A 28 13.25 -4.81 19.03
CA GLY A 28 13.94 -6.02 19.50
C GLY A 28 13.37 -7.30 18.85
N ASN A 29 13.00 -8.26 19.67
CA ASN A 29 12.41 -9.53 19.20
C ASN A 29 10.99 -9.39 18.62
N GLY A 30 10.35 -8.24 18.80
CA GLY A 30 9.00 -7.94 18.26
C GLY A 30 8.94 -7.80 16.74
N ILE A 31 10.09 -7.73 16.04
CA ILE A 31 10.14 -7.57 14.58
C ILE A 31 9.40 -8.68 13.83
N ARG A 32 9.50 -9.92 14.32
CA ARG A 32 8.79 -11.06 13.73
C ARG A 32 7.28 -10.94 13.89
N GLU A 33 6.84 -10.54 15.08
CA GLU A 33 5.41 -10.35 15.36
C GLU A 33 4.83 -9.21 14.52
N LEU A 34 5.55 -8.10 14.45
CA LEU A 34 5.18 -6.96 13.60
C LEU A 34 5.04 -7.37 12.13
N ALA A 35 5.99 -8.14 11.59
CA ALA A 35 5.94 -8.64 10.23
C ALA A 35 4.72 -9.55 9.99
N LEU A 36 4.39 -10.41 10.95
CA LEU A 36 3.20 -11.28 10.88
C LEU A 36 1.90 -10.47 10.93
N ILE A 37 1.83 -9.40 11.74
CA ILE A 37 0.69 -8.50 11.81
C ILE A 37 0.48 -7.83 10.45
N ASN A 38 1.53 -7.23 9.89
CA ASN A 38 1.49 -6.60 8.55
C ASN A 38 0.96 -7.57 7.49
N HIS A 39 1.53 -8.77 7.43
CA HIS A 39 1.11 -9.78 6.45
C HIS A 39 -0.35 -10.20 6.63
N ARG A 40 -0.79 -10.42 7.88
CA ARG A 40 -2.19 -10.82 8.17
C ARG A 40 -3.19 -9.73 7.78
N LEU A 41 -2.87 -8.47 8.05
CA LEU A 41 -3.73 -7.34 7.67
C LEU A 41 -3.80 -7.18 6.15
N ALA A 42 -2.67 -7.31 5.44
CA ALA A 42 -2.65 -7.30 3.99
C ALA A 42 -3.45 -8.48 3.39
N ALA A 43 -3.32 -9.69 3.96
CA ALA A 43 -4.09 -10.85 3.53
C ALA A 43 -5.60 -10.65 3.74
N ARG A 44 -6.01 -10.06 4.89
CA ARG A 44 -7.40 -9.68 5.15
C ARG A 44 -7.87 -8.67 4.10
N CYS A 45 -7.15 -7.59 3.87
CA CYS A 45 -7.53 -6.56 2.91
C CYS A 45 -7.70 -7.13 1.49
N LYS A 46 -6.76 -7.96 1.04
CA LYS A 46 -6.84 -8.66 -0.25
C LYS A 46 -8.11 -9.52 -0.33
N LYS A 47 -8.43 -10.27 0.72
CA LYS A 47 -9.63 -11.11 0.81
C LYS A 47 -10.91 -10.28 0.74
N GLU A 48 -10.99 -9.20 1.52
CA GLU A 48 -12.17 -8.33 1.58
C GLU A 48 -12.42 -7.60 0.25
N LEU A 49 -11.36 -7.14 -0.41
CA LEU A 49 -11.45 -6.55 -1.76
C LEU A 49 -11.90 -7.58 -2.80
N ALA A 50 -11.35 -8.80 -2.75
CA ALA A 50 -11.74 -9.87 -3.65
C ALA A 50 -13.21 -10.27 -3.48
N ALA A 51 -13.71 -10.36 -2.25
CA ALA A 51 -15.12 -10.65 -1.94
C ALA A 51 -16.09 -9.58 -2.50
N ARG A 52 -15.58 -8.36 -2.72
CA ARG A 52 -16.33 -7.23 -3.30
C ARG A 52 -16.07 -7.00 -4.78
N GLY A 53 -15.48 -7.98 -5.47
CA GLY A 53 -15.30 -7.98 -6.93
C GLY A 53 -14.00 -7.35 -7.43
N CYS A 54 -13.08 -6.98 -6.53
CA CYS A 54 -11.74 -6.51 -6.90
C CYS A 54 -10.77 -7.69 -6.96
N ALA A 55 -10.70 -8.36 -8.12
CA ALA A 55 -9.88 -9.56 -8.27
C ALA A 55 -8.39 -9.25 -8.07
N PRO A 56 -7.65 -10.09 -7.31
CA PRO A 56 -6.20 -10.00 -7.25
C PRO A 56 -5.58 -10.12 -8.64
N LEU A 57 -4.56 -9.28 -8.92
CA LEU A 57 -3.89 -9.26 -10.22
C LEU A 57 -2.92 -10.44 -10.37
N PHE A 58 -2.24 -10.81 -9.29
CA PHE A 58 -1.22 -11.85 -9.27
C PHE A 58 -1.53 -12.91 -8.22
N ASP A 59 -1.29 -14.17 -8.57
CA ASP A 59 -1.27 -15.30 -7.63
C ASP A 59 0.18 -15.67 -7.29
N ARG A 60 0.84 -14.79 -6.56
CA ARG A 60 2.24 -14.91 -6.13
C ARG A 60 2.36 -14.57 -4.65
N PRO A 61 3.38 -15.08 -3.94
CA PRO A 61 3.70 -14.65 -2.60
C PRO A 61 3.93 -13.13 -2.56
N TYR A 62 3.45 -12.49 -1.51
CA TYR A 62 3.62 -11.06 -1.24
C TYR A 62 3.80 -10.88 0.26
N PHE A 63 4.21 -9.71 0.70
CA PHE A 63 4.34 -9.39 2.11
C PHE A 63 3.16 -8.54 2.60
N ASN A 64 3.20 -7.25 2.37
CA ASN A 64 2.17 -6.30 2.78
C ASN A 64 1.63 -5.44 1.61
N GLU A 65 2.11 -5.69 0.40
CA GLU A 65 1.68 -5.03 -0.84
C GLU A 65 1.15 -6.06 -1.81
N PHE A 66 0.04 -5.73 -2.47
CA PHE A 66 -0.58 -6.57 -3.49
C PHE A 66 -1.35 -5.72 -4.49
N ALA A 67 -1.50 -6.21 -5.71
CA ALA A 67 -2.24 -5.52 -6.75
C ALA A 67 -3.63 -6.15 -6.96
N VAL A 68 -4.63 -5.29 -7.19
CA VAL A 68 -6.01 -5.68 -7.49
C VAL A 68 -6.53 -4.98 -8.74
N ARG A 69 -7.49 -5.60 -9.42
CA ARG A 69 -8.24 -4.99 -10.52
C ARG A 69 -9.44 -4.26 -10.00
N ILE A 70 -9.56 -2.98 -10.37
CA ILE A 70 -10.70 -2.12 -10.05
C ILE A 70 -11.16 -1.47 -11.36
N LYS A 71 -12.37 -1.79 -11.83
CA LYS A 71 -12.90 -1.18 -13.05
C LYS A 71 -12.90 0.34 -12.93
N LYS A 72 -12.43 1.04 -13.97
CA LYS A 72 -12.29 2.52 -13.97
C LYS A 72 -11.45 3.01 -12.80
N ALA A 73 -10.36 2.34 -12.50
CA ALA A 73 -9.49 2.62 -11.34
C ALA A 73 -9.21 4.12 -11.14
N PRO A 74 -8.84 4.93 -12.15
CA PRO A 74 -8.58 6.37 -11.94
C PRO A 74 -9.80 7.14 -11.40
N THR A 75 -11.00 6.78 -11.84
CA THR A 75 -12.26 7.43 -11.37
C THR A 75 -12.58 7.00 -9.94
N VAL A 76 -12.44 5.72 -9.65
CA VAL A 76 -12.68 5.17 -8.31
C VAL A 76 -11.70 5.75 -7.30
N MET A 77 -10.43 5.83 -7.65
CA MET A 77 -9.40 6.42 -6.79
C MET A 77 -9.71 7.88 -6.44
N LYS A 78 -10.07 8.71 -7.42
CA LYS A 78 -10.47 10.10 -7.16
C LYS A 78 -11.67 10.23 -6.23
N ARG A 79 -12.65 9.34 -6.34
CA ARG A 79 -13.81 9.32 -5.42
C ARG A 79 -13.37 8.94 -4.01
N LEU A 80 -12.53 7.90 -3.86
CA LEU A 80 -11.98 7.47 -2.58
C LEU A 80 -11.16 8.58 -1.92
N GLU A 81 -10.33 9.29 -2.69
CA GLU A 81 -9.57 10.44 -2.21
C GLU A 81 -10.48 11.56 -1.68
N SER A 82 -11.60 11.85 -2.38
CA SER A 82 -12.59 12.82 -1.90
C SER A 82 -13.32 12.39 -0.63
N GLU A 83 -13.33 11.09 -0.31
CA GLU A 83 -13.85 10.52 0.94
C GLU A 83 -12.76 10.37 2.03
N GLY A 84 -11.53 10.85 1.78
CA GLY A 84 -10.42 10.84 2.73
C GLY A 84 -9.58 9.56 2.75
N TYR A 85 -9.75 8.66 1.77
CA TYR A 85 -8.91 7.48 1.62
C TYR A 85 -7.68 7.75 0.76
N VAL A 86 -6.58 7.08 1.06
CA VAL A 86 -5.40 6.96 0.18
C VAL A 86 -5.42 5.55 -0.43
N PRO A 87 -5.99 5.38 -1.63
CA PRO A 87 -6.35 4.05 -2.14
C PRO A 87 -5.15 3.22 -2.59
N GLY A 88 -3.97 3.79 -2.70
CA GLY A 88 -2.75 3.13 -3.16
C GLY A 88 -2.17 3.75 -4.41
N VAL A 89 -1.44 2.97 -5.20
CA VAL A 89 -0.75 3.44 -6.41
C VAL A 89 -1.47 2.92 -7.67
N HIS A 90 -1.84 3.84 -8.57
CA HIS A 90 -2.40 3.47 -9.87
C HIS A 90 -1.32 2.89 -10.77
N LEU A 91 -1.41 1.60 -11.08
CA LEU A 91 -0.39 0.93 -11.88
C LEU A 91 -0.41 1.33 -13.36
N GLY A 92 -1.55 1.81 -13.87
CA GLY A 92 -1.67 2.30 -15.23
C GLY A 92 -0.83 3.52 -15.57
N ASP A 93 -0.38 4.29 -14.57
CA ASP A 93 0.52 5.43 -14.75
C ASP A 93 1.95 5.00 -15.13
N TYR A 94 2.31 3.76 -14.80
CA TYR A 94 3.63 3.17 -15.06
C TYR A 94 3.57 2.10 -16.15
N TYR A 95 2.45 1.34 -16.24
CA TYR A 95 2.28 0.19 -17.12
C TYR A 95 0.91 0.24 -17.78
N LYS A 96 0.87 0.50 -19.09
CA LYS A 96 -0.37 0.69 -19.86
C LYS A 96 -1.33 -0.51 -19.81
N GLU A 97 -0.79 -1.72 -19.68
CA GLU A 97 -1.57 -2.95 -19.54
C GLU A 97 -2.31 -3.09 -18.20
N TYR A 98 -1.91 -2.30 -17.19
CA TYR A 98 -2.50 -2.31 -15.85
C TYR A 98 -3.35 -1.08 -15.56
N LYS A 99 -3.98 -0.48 -16.59
CA LYS A 99 -4.81 0.74 -16.48
C LYS A 99 -5.96 0.67 -15.48
N ASP A 100 -6.45 -0.53 -15.18
CA ASP A 100 -7.51 -0.78 -14.19
C ASP A 100 -6.96 -1.53 -12.96
N CYS A 101 -5.71 -1.31 -12.61
CA CYS A 101 -5.07 -1.97 -11.48
C CYS A 101 -4.50 -0.96 -10.48
N VAL A 102 -4.67 -1.29 -9.21
CA VAL A 102 -4.17 -0.49 -8.09
C VAL A 102 -3.31 -1.38 -7.20
N MET A 103 -2.14 -0.90 -6.81
CA MET A 103 -1.32 -1.52 -5.79
C MET A 103 -1.72 -0.98 -4.42
N VAL A 104 -2.12 -1.87 -3.54
CA VAL A 104 -2.58 -1.58 -2.18
C VAL A 104 -1.53 -2.05 -1.19
N CYS A 105 -1.28 -1.26 -0.16
CA CYS A 105 -0.39 -1.57 0.95
C CYS A 105 -1.16 -1.52 2.26
N CYS A 106 -0.96 -2.52 3.13
CA CYS A 106 -1.46 -2.51 4.50
C CYS A 106 -0.31 -2.76 5.46
N THR A 107 -0.32 -2.03 6.57
CA THR A 107 0.65 -2.19 7.65
C THR A 107 -0.09 -2.38 8.98
N GLU A 108 0.67 -2.53 10.07
CA GLU A 108 0.12 -2.59 11.44
C GLU A 108 -0.70 -1.37 11.82
N MET A 109 -0.53 -0.27 11.08
CA MET A 109 -1.28 0.97 11.29
C MET A 109 -2.70 0.92 10.70
N THR A 110 -3.01 -0.09 9.87
CA THR A 110 -4.31 -0.23 9.22
C THR A 110 -5.15 -1.26 9.98
N GLY A 111 -6.07 -0.79 10.81
CA GLY A 111 -6.92 -1.65 11.63
C GLY A 111 -7.93 -2.49 10.82
N PRO A 112 -8.44 -3.62 11.38
CA PRO A 112 -9.43 -4.45 10.68
C PRO A 112 -10.70 -3.70 10.28
N ALA A 113 -11.20 -2.80 11.13
CA ALA A 113 -12.39 -1.99 10.83
C ALA A 113 -12.15 -1.01 9.67
N GLU A 114 -10.94 -0.44 9.59
CA GLU A 114 -10.55 0.45 8.50
C GLU A 114 -10.44 -0.31 7.17
N ILE A 115 -9.93 -1.55 7.21
CA ILE A 115 -9.88 -2.44 6.04
C ILE A 115 -11.28 -2.72 5.51
N ASP A 116 -12.22 -3.05 6.40
CA ASP A 116 -13.61 -3.35 6.04
C ASP A 116 -14.28 -2.09 5.45
N ALA A 117 -14.13 -0.94 6.10
CA ALA A 117 -14.65 0.34 5.62
C ALA A 117 -14.07 0.74 4.25
N PHE A 118 -12.76 0.57 4.06
CA PHE A 118 -12.09 0.81 2.77
C PHE A 118 -12.63 -0.10 1.67
N ALA A 119 -12.75 -1.40 1.94
CA ALA A 119 -13.26 -2.35 0.96
C ALA A 119 -14.71 -2.05 0.56
N ASP A 120 -15.56 -1.62 1.51
CA ASP A 120 -16.93 -1.17 1.24
C ASP A 120 -16.95 0.12 0.43
N ALA A 121 -16.07 1.07 0.73
CA ALA A 121 -15.94 2.30 -0.04
C ALA A 121 -15.52 2.02 -1.50
N VAL A 122 -14.55 1.13 -1.71
CA VAL A 122 -14.13 0.70 -3.06
C VAL A 122 -15.31 0.10 -3.82
N ALA A 123 -16.07 -0.81 -3.20
CA ALA A 123 -17.23 -1.45 -3.83
C ALA A 123 -18.33 -0.45 -4.20
N ARG A 124 -18.55 0.56 -3.35
CA ARG A 124 -19.51 1.64 -3.60
C ARG A 124 -19.06 2.55 -4.75
N CYS A 125 -17.79 2.94 -4.77
CA CYS A 125 -17.23 3.83 -5.79
C CYS A 125 -17.06 3.16 -7.16
N ALA A 126 -16.97 1.82 -7.21
CA ALA A 126 -16.82 1.05 -8.45
C ALA A 126 -18.14 0.78 -9.21
N LYS A 127 -19.26 1.10 -8.62
CA LYS A 127 -20.59 1.07 -9.27
C LYS A 127 -20.80 2.31 -10.14
#